data_db0fba84e74396a8c0e41800283b0073
#
_entry.id   db0fba84e74396a8c0e41800283b0073
#
_cell.length_a   1.000
_cell.length_b   1.000
_cell.length_c   1.000
_cell.angle_alpha   90.00
_cell.angle_beta   90.00
_cell.angle_gamma   90.00
#
_symmetry.space_group_name_H-M   'P 1'
#
loop_
_entity.id
_entity.type
_entity.pdbx_description
1 polymer ?
#
loop_
_entity_poly.entity_id
_entity_poly.type
_entity_poly.pdbx_seq_one_letter_code
_entity_poly.pdbx_strand_id
1 'polypeptide(L)'
;TAVGFTENVKEPHAVGSNMAKPGDDIIMTKCIGIGGVQYIINNNREKILEKYVEDVVKRAYGNRSDLSIAKEACIAIENGAVSLHDMSQGGVYAALWDMAEASGTGLLVDFRAIAVRQEIIEICEIFDINPYELNSCGSLLITSSDSERIIKALAEEGIDACVIGKVTDGNDKIINNLDDVRFLDKPVQDEIYRLQEMQSETTA
;
A
#
# COMPACT_ATOMS: atom_id res chain seq x y z
N THR A 1 16.04 -10.54 -6.44
CA THR A 1 15.27 -11.73 -5.99
C THR A 1 15.86 -12.23 -4.69
N ALA A 2 15.06 -12.36 -3.65
CA ALA A 2 15.44 -12.97 -2.38
C ALA A 2 14.86 -14.38 -2.32
N VAL A 3 15.68 -15.35 -1.88
CA VAL A 3 15.26 -16.74 -1.65
C VAL A 3 15.55 -17.08 -0.20
N GLY A 4 14.54 -17.51 0.52
CA GLY A 4 14.66 -17.94 1.90
C GLY A 4 14.35 -19.44 2.04
N PHE A 5 15.00 -20.08 3.01
CA PHE A 5 14.71 -21.46 3.39
C PHE A 5 14.23 -21.48 4.83
N THR A 6 13.20 -22.27 5.11
CA THR A 6 12.72 -22.50 6.47
C THR A 6 13.20 -23.88 6.93
N GLU A 7 13.91 -23.92 8.05
CA GLU A 7 14.34 -25.16 8.70
C GLU A 7 13.44 -25.46 9.91
N ASN A 8 13.05 -26.72 10.09
CA ASN A 8 12.36 -27.23 11.28
C ASN A 8 10.96 -26.66 11.58
N VAL A 9 10.21 -26.19 10.58
CA VAL A 9 8.81 -25.84 10.76
C VAL A 9 7.95 -27.10 10.57
N LYS A 10 7.28 -27.55 11.62
CA LYS A 10 6.43 -28.77 11.57
C LYS A 10 5.25 -28.62 10.61
N GLU A 11 4.79 -27.39 10.38
CA GLU A 11 3.85 -26.99 9.33
C GLU A 11 4.25 -25.59 8.87
N PRO A 12 4.83 -25.40 7.67
CA PRO A 12 5.12 -24.09 7.16
C PRO A 12 3.80 -23.40 6.80
N HIS A 13 3.34 -22.48 7.63
CA HIS A 13 2.28 -21.55 7.25
C HIS A 13 2.89 -20.48 6.35
N ALA A 14 3.10 -20.82 5.09
CA ALA A 14 3.46 -19.84 4.08
C ALA A 14 2.19 -19.05 3.76
N VAL A 15 2.13 -17.81 4.16
CA VAL A 15 1.07 -16.87 3.79
C VAL A 15 1.50 -16.15 2.52
N GLY A 16 0.76 -16.36 1.45
CA GLY A 16 1.01 -15.74 0.14
C GLY A 16 -0.07 -14.74 -0.25
N SER A 17 0.13 -14.04 -1.36
CA SER A 17 -0.86 -13.10 -1.89
C SER A 17 -2.09 -13.77 -2.50
N ASN A 18 -2.08 -15.08 -2.68
CA ASN A 18 -3.09 -15.88 -3.40
C ASN A 18 -4.04 -16.65 -2.49
N MET A 19 -4.18 -16.24 -1.24
CA MET A 19 -4.94 -17.01 -0.23
C MET A 19 -6.17 -16.27 0.29
N ALA A 20 -6.45 -15.05 -0.19
CA ALA A 20 -7.61 -14.26 0.21
C ALA A 20 -8.92 -15.00 -0.11
N LYS A 21 -9.90 -14.92 0.78
CA LYS A 21 -11.17 -15.63 0.68
C LYS A 21 -12.34 -14.68 0.73
N PRO A 22 -13.43 -14.93 -0.01
CA PRO A 22 -14.67 -14.17 0.13
C PRO A 22 -15.13 -14.10 1.59
N GLY A 23 -15.42 -12.86 2.04
CA GLY A 23 -15.80 -12.58 3.42
C GLY A 23 -14.66 -12.05 4.30
N ASP A 24 -13.39 -12.26 3.92
CA ASP A 24 -12.26 -11.67 4.64
C ASP A 24 -12.30 -10.15 4.58
N ASP A 25 -11.92 -9.49 5.66
CA ASP A 25 -11.62 -8.06 5.66
C ASP A 25 -10.28 -7.81 5.00
N ILE A 26 -10.17 -6.67 4.28
CA ILE A 26 -8.92 -6.17 3.72
C ILE A 26 -8.40 -5.09 4.66
N ILE A 27 -7.24 -5.35 5.25
CA ILE A 27 -6.56 -4.45 6.19
C ILE A 27 -5.37 -3.82 5.47
N MET A 28 -5.16 -2.53 5.71
CA MET A 28 -3.97 -1.81 5.26
C MET A 28 -3.17 -1.32 6.46
N THR A 29 -1.84 -1.45 6.44
CA THR A 29 -0.97 -0.87 7.46
C THR A 29 -0.43 0.49 7.02
N LYS A 30 -0.15 1.38 7.98
CA LYS A 30 0.43 2.71 7.78
C LYS A 30 -0.37 3.55 6.78
N CYS A 31 0.27 4.05 5.70
CA CYS A 31 -0.38 4.89 4.68
C CYS A 31 0.26 4.68 3.30
N ILE A 32 -0.46 5.05 2.25
CA ILE A 32 0.04 4.96 0.87
C ILE A 32 1.15 5.99 0.58
N GLY A 33 1.94 5.74 -0.47
CA GLY A 33 2.88 6.68 -1.07
C GLY A 33 4.20 6.88 -0.31
N ILE A 34 4.48 6.13 0.76
CA ILE A 34 5.68 6.33 1.61
C ILE A 34 6.96 6.21 0.77
N GLY A 35 7.13 5.11 0.06
CA GLY A 35 8.34 4.85 -0.74
C GLY A 35 8.49 5.82 -1.89
N GLY A 36 7.39 6.08 -2.60
CA GLY A 36 7.37 6.99 -3.73
C GLY A 36 7.71 8.43 -3.35
N VAL A 37 7.12 8.95 -2.26
CA VAL A 37 7.42 10.30 -1.78
C VAL A 37 8.86 10.42 -1.30
N GLN A 38 9.43 9.42 -0.63
CA GLN A 38 10.84 9.42 -0.29
C GLN A 38 11.74 9.51 -1.55
N TYR A 39 11.38 8.76 -2.60
CA TYR A 39 12.07 8.83 -3.88
C TYR A 39 11.96 10.24 -4.51
N ILE A 40 10.75 10.81 -4.56
CA ILE A 40 10.50 12.15 -5.12
C ILE A 40 11.30 13.23 -4.37
N ILE A 41 11.27 13.22 -3.05
CA ILE A 41 12.01 14.17 -2.21
C ILE A 41 13.51 14.07 -2.45
N ASN A 42 14.06 12.86 -2.53
CA ASN A 42 15.49 12.67 -2.74
C ASN A 42 15.99 13.21 -4.09
N ASN A 43 15.12 13.20 -5.11
CA ASN A 43 15.50 13.60 -6.47
C ASN A 43 15.03 15.02 -6.84
N ASN A 44 14.13 15.63 -6.06
CA ASN A 44 13.49 16.91 -6.42
C ASN A 44 13.41 17.90 -5.25
N ARG A 45 14.30 17.77 -4.27
CA ARG A 45 14.25 18.52 -3.02
C ARG A 45 14.20 20.03 -3.22
N GLU A 46 15.01 20.59 -4.12
CA GLU A 46 15.07 22.03 -4.38
C GLU A 46 13.71 22.57 -4.84
N LYS A 47 13.10 21.91 -5.85
CA LYS A 47 11.79 22.29 -6.36
C LYS A 47 10.68 22.21 -5.30
N ILE A 48 10.77 21.26 -4.40
CA ILE A 48 9.80 21.10 -3.30
C ILE A 48 9.96 22.25 -2.30
N LEU A 49 11.20 22.62 -1.96
CA LEU A 49 11.50 23.71 -1.03
C LEU A 49 11.14 25.11 -1.56
N GLU A 50 10.89 25.26 -2.87
CA GLU A 50 10.30 26.50 -3.42
C GLU A 50 8.85 26.70 -2.97
N LYS A 51 8.13 25.63 -2.64
CA LYS A 51 6.70 25.66 -2.27
C LYS A 51 6.45 25.39 -0.79
N TYR A 52 7.24 24.52 -0.18
CA TYR A 52 7.04 24.06 1.18
C TYR A 52 8.26 24.25 2.07
N VAL A 53 8.02 24.51 3.34
CA VAL A 53 9.08 24.62 4.34
C VAL A 53 9.67 23.25 4.69
N GLU A 54 10.90 23.25 5.17
CA GLU A 54 11.67 22.06 5.52
C GLU A 54 10.91 21.07 6.43
N ASP A 55 10.09 21.55 7.36
CA ASP A 55 9.35 20.70 8.28
C ASP A 55 8.25 19.88 7.60
N VAL A 56 7.61 20.43 6.56
CA VAL A 56 6.65 19.67 5.72
C VAL A 56 7.38 18.56 4.98
N VAL A 57 8.53 18.88 4.39
CA VAL A 57 9.35 17.91 3.67
C VAL A 57 9.81 16.77 4.59
N LYS A 58 10.25 17.09 5.81
CA LYS A 58 10.65 16.07 6.80
C LYS A 58 9.50 15.19 7.22
N ARG A 59 8.31 15.75 7.46
CA ARG A 59 7.12 14.95 7.79
C ARG A 59 6.68 14.06 6.64
N ALA A 60 6.71 14.58 5.41
CA ALA A 60 6.42 13.80 4.22
C ALA A 60 7.41 12.63 4.05
N TYR A 61 8.70 12.89 4.26
CA TYR A 61 9.75 11.89 4.15
C TYR A 61 9.62 10.77 5.20
N GLY A 62 9.25 11.11 6.43
CA GLY A 62 9.22 10.15 7.56
C GLY A 62 10.60 9.58 7.86
N ASN A 63 10.65 8.28 8.18
CA ASN A 63 11.87 7.55 8.48
C ASN A 63 12.16 6.46 7.44
N ARG A 64 13.41 6.11 7.22
CA ARG A 64 13.78 4.97 6.36
C ARG A 64 13.26 3.63 6.90
N SER A 65 13.13 3.51 8.22
CA SER A 65 12.53 2.33 8.87
C SER A 65 11.07 2.11 8.47
N ASP A 66 10.36 3.16 8.06
CA ASP A 66 8.96 3.07 7.65
C ASP A 66 8.78 2.24 6.36
N LEU A 67 9.85 2.03 5.59
CA LEU A 67 9.85 1.18 4.40
C LEU A 67 9.85 -0.33 4.70
N SER A 68 10.16 -0.73 5.93
CA SER A 68 10.12 -2.14 6.31
C SER A 68 8.69 -2.57 6.66
N ILE A 69 8.30 -3.74 6.19
CA ILE A 69 7.03 -4.42 6.50
C ILE A 69 7.24 -5.74 7.24
N ALA A 70 8.47 -6.07 7.60
CA ALA A 70 8.80 -7.37 8.18
C ALA A 70 8.11 -7.59 9.53
N LYS A 71 8.05 -6.55 10.36
CA LYS A 71 7.40 -6.60 11.68
C LYS A 71 5.90 -6.80 11.54
N GLU A 72 5.28 -6.02 10.66
CA GLU A 72 3.85 -6.11 10.36
C GLU A 72 3.46 -7.50 9.85
N ALA A 73 4.25 -8.05 8.94
CA ALA A 73 3.99 -9.37 8.38
C ALA A 73 4.07 -10.47 9.45
N CYS A 74 5.08 -10.44 10.32
CA CYS A 74 5.20 -11.39 11.43
C CYS A 74 3.99 -11.31 12.38
N ILE A 75 3.63 -10.10 12.81
CA ILE A 75 2.48 -9.88 13.71
C ILE A 75 1.19 -10.37 13.04
N ALA A 76 0.97 -10.03 11.77
CA ALA A 76 -0.22 -10.44 11.05
C ALA A 76 -0.35 -11.97 10.95
N ILE A 77 0.73 -12.67 10.61
CA ILE A 77 0.76 -14.14 10.51
C ILE A 77 0.43 -14.78 11.87
N GLU A 78 1.06 -14.31 12.94
CA GLU A 78 0.83 -14.82 14.30
C GLU A 78 -0.62 -14.59 14.78
N ASN A 79 -1.31 -13.60 14.21
CA ASN A 79 -2.67 -13.22 14.57
C ASN A 79 -3.75 -13.63 13.55
N GLY A 80 -3.42 -14.52 12.61
CA GLY A 80 -4.41 -15.17 11.76
C GLY A 80 -4.62 -14.49 10.41
N ALA A 81 -3.61 -13.82 9.87
CA ALA A 81 -3.64 -13.37 8.48
C ALA A 81 -3.80 -14.56 7.53
N VAL A 82 -4.69 -14.39 6.55
CA VAL A 82 -4.95 -15.40 5.50
C VAL A 82 -4.09 -15.13 4.28
N SER A 83 -3.98 -13.86 3.87
CA SER A 83 -3.15 -13.44 2.75
C SER A 83 -2.39 -12.18 3.08
N LEU A 84 -1.20 -12.01 2.50
CA LEU A 84 -0.34 -10.83 2.63
C LEU A 84 0.14 -10.39 1.26
N HIS A 85 0.15 -9.08 1.01
CA HIS A 85 0.69 -8.49 -0.21
C HIS A 85 1.35 -7.14 0.09
N ASP A 86 2.60 -6.94 -0.33
CA ASP A 86 3.27 -5.65 -0.17
C ASP A 86 2.73 -4.63 -1.18
N MET A 87 2.61 -3.38 -0.74
CA MET A 87 2.17 -2.28 -1.61
C MET A 87 3.38 -1.57 -2.20
N SER A 88 4.03 -2.18 -3.19
CA SER A 88 5.20 -1.60 -3.83
C SER A 88 4.84 -0.83 -5.11
N GLN A 89 5.25 -1.30 -6.27
CA GLN A 89 5.02 -0.63 -7.55
C GLN A 89 3.53 -0.54 -7.91
N GLY A 90 3.13 0.62 -8.44
CA GLY A 90 1.75 0.90 -8.82
C GLY A 90 0.82 1.17 -7.63
N GLY A 91 1.40 1.30 -6.42
CA GLY A 91 0.70 1.73 -5.21
C GLY A 91 -0.38 0.76 -4.75
N VAL A 92 -1.37 1.32 -4.03
CA VAL A 92 -2.46 0.54 -3.45
C VAL A 92 -3.38 -0.08 -4.51
N TYR A 93 -3.55 0.57 -5.65
CA TYR A 93 -4.41 0.03 -6.71
C TYR A 93 -3.81 -1.22 -7.35
N ALA A 94 -2.50 -1.22 -7.61
CA ALA A 94 -1.81 -2.40 -8.11
C ALA A 94 -1.84 -3.55 -7.09
N ALA A 95 -1.56 -3.25 -5.82
CA ALA A 95 -1.55 -4.26 -4.77
C ALA A 95 -2.93 -4.91 -4.56
N LEU A 96 -4.00 -4.12 -4.58
CA LEU A 96 -5.38 -4.63 -4.52
C LEU A 96 -5.72 -5.51 -5.73
N TRP A 97 -5.36 -5.05 -6.93
CA TRP A 97 -5.55 -5.81 -8.16
C TRP A 97 -4.82 -7.16 -8.11
N ASP A 98 -3.52 -7.13 -7.81
CA ASP A 98 -2.67 -8.32 -7.82
C ASP A 98 -3.10 -9.34 -6.76
N MET A 99 -3.48 -8.89 -5.56
CA MET A 99 -3.99 -9.76 -4.51
C MET A 99 -5.31 -10.44 -4.92
N ALA A 100 -6.23 -9.69 -5.53
CA ALA A 100 -7.50 -10.22 -6.01
C ALA A 100 -7.32 -11.20 -7.17
N GLU A 101 -6.49 -10.85 -8.16
CA GLU A 101 -6.17 -11.74 -9.30
C GLU A 101 -5.48 -13.02 -8.83
N ALA A 102 -4.48 -12.91 -7.95
CA ALA A 102 -3.78 -14.06 -7.43
C ALA A 102 -4.69 -15.03 -6.65
N SER A 103 -5.70 -14.47 -5.96
CA SER A 103 -6.67 -15.25 -5.18
C SER A 103 -7.88 -15.72 -5.99
N GLY A 104 -8.07 -15.19 -7.20
CA GLY A 104 -9.27 -15.47 -8.02
C GLY A 104 -10.56 -14.94 -7.37
N THR A 105 -10.49 -13.77 -6.72
CA THR A 105 -11.61 -13.17 -5.97
C THR A 105 -11.91 -11.76 -6.46
N GLY A 106 -13.09 -11.27 -6.11
CA GLY A 106 -13.41 -9.85 -6.19
C GLY A 106 -13.04 -9.12 -4.90
N LEU A 107 -13.23 -7.80 -4.91
CA LEU A 107 -13.10 -6.96 -3.73
C LEU A 107 -14.03 -5.75 -3.78
N LEU A 108 -14.38 -5.27 -2.60
CA LEU A 108 -15.11 -4.02 -2.38
C LEU A 108 -14.33 -3.17 -1.40
N VAL A 109 -13.80 -2.05 -1.86
CA VAL A 109 -12.94 -1.14 -1.08
C VAL A 109 -13.65 0.18 -0.82
N ASP A 110 -13.64 0.66 0.41
CA ASP A 110 -14.01 2.05 0.74
C ASP A 110 -12.80 2.96 0.47
N PHE A 111 -12.90 3.78 -0.57
CA PHE A 111 -11.85 4.73 -0.94
C PHE A 111 -11.40 5.64 0.20
N ARG A 112 -12.33 6.05 1.06
CA ARG A 112 -12.07 6.97 2.18
C ARG A 112 -11.34 6.32 3.34
N ALA A 113 -11.39 4.98 3.41
CA ALA A 113 -10.66 4.23 4.42
C ALA A 113 -9.17 4.04 4.06
N ILE A 114 -8.79 4.30 2.81
CA ILE A 114 -7.40 4.25 2.39
C ILE A 114 -6.63 5.40 3.04
N ALA A 115 -5.75 5.09 3.99
CA ALA A 115 -5.00 6.09 4.72
C ALA A 115 -3.93 6.75 3.84
N VAL A 116 -3.93 8.08 3.81
CA VAL A 116 -2.91 8.89 3.15
C VAL A 116 -2.60 10.10 4.03
N ARG A 117 -1.32 10.45 4.17
CA ARG A 117 -0.92 11.66 4.91
C ARG A 117 -1.05 12.90 4.04
N GLN A 118 -1.49 14.00 4.63
CA GLN A 118 -1.65 15.28 3.93
C GLN A 118 -0.36 15.70 3.22
N GLU A 119 0.78 15.56 3.88
CA GLU A 119 2.08 15.93 3.32
C GLU A 119 2.46 15.10 2.08
N ILE A 120 1.99 13.85 2.00
CA ILE A 120 2.16 13.02 0.79
C ILE A 120 1.35 13.59 -0.37
N ILE A 121 0.09 13.97 -0.11
CA ILE A 121 -0.78 14.59 -1.12
C ILE A 121 -0.13 15.89 -1.63
N GLU A 122 0.32 16.75 -0.74
CA GLU A 122 0.96 18.03 -1.08
C GLU A 122 2.22 17.87 -1.94
N ILE A 123 3.05 16.86 -1.67
CA ILE A 123 4.20 16.55 -2.52
C ILE A 123 3.74 16.02 -3.89
N CYS A 124 2.75 15.15 -3.93
CA CYS A 124 2.21 14.60 -5.18
C CYS A 124 1.62 15.70 -6.07
N GLU A 125 0.91 16.68 -5.50
CA GLU A 125 0.32 17.81 -6.23
C GLU A 125 1.37 18.68 -6.95
N ILE A 126 2.61 18.81 -6.42
CA ILE A 126 3.67 19.56 -7.10
C ILE A 126 3.99 18.96 -8.47
N PHE A 127 3.88 17.65 -8.59
CA PHE A 127 4.33 16.89 -9.75
C PHE A 127 3.16 16.28 -10.54
N ASP A 128 1.91 16.64 -10.20
CA ASP A 128 0.71 16.07 -10.83
C ASP A 128 0.70 14.53 -10.79
N ILE A 129 0.97 13.97 -9.60
CA ILE A 129 1.08 12.53 -9.35
C ILE A 129 -0.15 12.03 -8.61
N ASN A 130 -0.69 10.88 -9.02
CA ASN A 130 -1.74 10.17 -8.30
C ASN A 130 -1.14 9.38 -7.12
N PRO A 131 -1.38 9.75 -5.85
CA PRO A 131 -0.80 9.06 -4.70
C PRO A 131 -1.25 7.59 -4.56
N TYR A 132 -2.39 7.20 -5.15
CA TYR A 132 -2.92 5.84 -5.10
C TYR A 132 -2.23 4.87 -6.08
N GLU A 133 -1.57 5.41 -7.10
CA GLU A 133 -0.77 4.68 -8.10
C GLU A 133 0.74 4.84 -7.87
N LEU A 134 1.11 5.60 -6.83
CA LEU A 134 2.49 5.86 -6.44
C LEU A 134 3.02 4.74 -5.55
N ASN A 135 4.27 4.33 -5.77
CA ASN A 135 4.97 3.34 -4.97
C ASN A 135 4.73 3.53 -3.47
N SER A 136 4.11 2.54 -2.86
CA SER A 136 3.72 2.54 -1.45
C SER A 136 4.54 1.55 -0.60
N CYS A 137 5.80 1.29 -1.02
CA CYS A 137 6.73 0.48 -0.24
C CYS A 137 6.78 0.95 1.20
N GLY A 138 6.68 0.02 2.14
CA GLY A 138 6.53 0.30 3.56
C GLY A 138 5.13 0.02 4.11
N SER A 139 4.16 -0.22 3.26
CA SER A 139 2.79 -0.57 3.67
C SER A 139 2.42 -1.97 3.19
N LEU A 140 1.54 -2.63 3.91
CA LEU A 140 1.15 -4.01 3.70
C LEU A 140 -0.37 -4.13 3.59
N LEU A 141 -0.85 -4.89 2.61
CA LEU A 141 -2.21 -5.41 2.58
C LEU A 141 -2.26 -6.77 3.27
N ILE A 142 -3.29 -6.96 4.09
CA ILE A 142 -3.52 -8.18 4.86
C ILE A 142 -4.98 -8.57 4.66
N THR A 143 -5.28 -9.85 4.49
CA THR A 143 -6.67 -10.32 4.58
C THR A 143 -6.85 -11.23 5.78
N SER A 144 -7.98 -11.12 6.44
CA SER A 144 -8.34 -11.95 7.59
C SER A 144 -9.85 -11.97 7.84
N SER A 145 -10.34 -13.06 8.37
CA SER A 145 -11.69 -13.15 8.93
C SER A 145 -11.81 -12.55 10.33
N ASP A 146 -10.68 -12.22 10.99
CA ASP A 146 -10.61 -11.60 12.32
C ASP A 146 -9.66 -10.38 12.27
N SER A 147 -10.13 -9.33 11.59
CA SER A 147 -9.36 -8.09 11.40
C SER A 147 -9.08 -7.34 12.70
N GLU A 148 -10.01 -7.39 13.66
CA GLU A 148 -9.87 -6.70 14.94
C GLU A 148 -8.67 -7.21 15.73
N ARG A 149 -8.44 -8.51 15.73
CA ARG A 149 -7.32 -9.14 16.41
C ARG A 149 -5.98 -8.67 15.81
N ILE A 150 -5.87 -8.62 14.50
CA ILE A 150 -4.65 -8.17 13.81
C ILE A 150 -4.40 -6.69 14.08
N ILE A 151 -5.42 -5.84 13.91
CA ILE A 151 -5.30 -4.39 14.13
C ILE A 151 -4.87 -4.09 15.56
N LYS A 152 -5.46 -4.79 16.54
CA LYS A 152 -5.08 -4.63 17.94
C LYS A 152 -3.62 -5.01 18.19
N ALA A 153 -3.17 -6.16 17.67
CA ALA A 153 -1.78 -6.60 17.81
C ALA A 153 -0.78 -5.65 17.16
N LEU A 154 -1.13 -5.08 16.00
CA LEU A 154 -0.32 -4.05 15.34
C LEU A 154 -0.26 -2.76 16.16
N ALA A 155 -1.39 -2.32 16.70
CA ALA A 155 -1.48 -1.12 17.53
C ALA A 155 -0.66 -1.24 18.83
N GLU A 156 -0.60 -2.40 19.47
CA GLU A 156 0.26 -2.67 20.64
C GLU A 156 1.75 -2.46 20.34
N GLU A 157 2.15 -2.59 19.08
CA GLU A 157 3.50 -2.37 18.58
C GLU A 157 3.69 -0.99 17.91
N GLY A 158 2.71 -0.11 18.03
CA GLY A 158 2.74 1.26 17.50
C GLY A 158 2.61 1.33 15.97
N ILE A 159 2.00 0.33 15.34
CA ILE A 159 1.79 0.27 13.90
C ILE A 159 0.30 0.56 13.62
N ASP A 160 0.03 1.64 12.91
CA ASP A 160 -1.32 1.99 12.49
C ASP A 160 -1.81 1.01 11.42
N ALA A 161 -3.05 0.58 11.55
CA ALA A 161 -3.72 -0.26 10.57
C ALA A 161 -5.23 -0.03 10.58
N CYS A 162 -5.88 -0.17 9.44
CA CYS A 162 -7.32 -0.02 9.31
C CYS A 162 -7.90 -1.01 8.29
N VAL A 163 -9.17 -1.35 8.46
CA VAL A 163 -9.93 -2.07 7.43
C VAL A 163 -10.28 -1.08 6.32
N ILE A 164 -9.90 -1.42 5.09
CA ILE A 164 -10.20 -0.62 3.91
C ILE A 164 -11.26 -1.24 2.99
N GLY A 165 -11.68 -2.47 3.26
CA GLY A 165 -12.66 -3.16 2.41
C GLY A 165 -12.86 -4.61 2.79
N LYS A 166 -13.49 -5.33 1.86
CA LYS A 166 -13.76 -6.78 1.97
C LYS A 166 -13.45 -7.51 0.68
N VAL A 167 -13.00 -8.74 0.84
CA VAL A 167 -12.90 -9.70 -0.26
C VAL A 167 -14.30 -10.20 -0.60
N THR A 168 -14.65 -10.17 -1.89
CA THR A 168 -15.97 -10.59 -2.37
C THR A 168 -15.87 -11.83 -3.24
N ASP A 169 -17.01 -12.51 -3.43
CA ASP A 169 -17.14 -13.58 -4.40
C ASP A 169 -17.13 -13.01 -5.83
N GLY A 170 -16.70 -13.80 -6.79
CA GLY A 170 -16.58 -13.37 -8.19
C GLY A 170 -15.25 -12.66 -8.49
N ASN A 171 -15.24 -11.81 -9.53
CA ASN A 171 -14.02 -11.16 -10.05
C ASN A 171 -14.08 -9.63 -10.04
N ASP A 172 -15.18 -9.04 -9.61
CA ASP A 172 -15.38 -7.60 -9.64
C ASP A 172 -14.52 -6.90 -8.58
N LYS A 173 -13.72 -5.95 -9.01
CA LYS A 173 -12.86 -5.13 -8.15
C LYS A 173 -13.45 -3.74 -8.08
N ILE A 174 -14.16 -3.46 -6.99
CA ILE A 174 -14.97 -2.26 -6.83
C ILE A 174 -14.35 -1.33 -5.80
N ILE A 175 -14.25 -0.05 -6.18
CA ILE A 175 -13.91 1.05 -5.29
C ILE A 175 -15.15 1.89 -5.09
N ASN A 176 -15.57 2.03 -3.83
CA ASN A 176 -16.72 2.82 -3.41
C ASN A 176 -16.25 4.12 -2.74
N ASN A 177 -16.72 5.25 -3.27
CA ASN A 177 -16.51 6.56 -2.69
C ASN A 177 -17.87 7.27 -2.54
N LEU A 178 -18.64 6.91 -1.50
CA LEU A 178 -20.01 7.39 -1.26
C LEU A 178 -20.95 7.06 -2.42
N ASP A 179 -21.33 8.09 -3.19
CA ASP A 179 -22.25 7.97 -4.33
C ASP A 179 -21.52 7.57 -5.63
N ASP A 180 -20.18 7.57 -5.63
CA ASP A 180 -19.37 7.18 -6.77
C ASP A 180 -18.85 5.75 -6.57
N VAL A 181 -19.32 4.84 -7.42
CA VAL A 181 -18.90 3.44 -7.46
C VAL A 181 -18.24 3.17 -8.79
N ARG A 182 -16.98 2.76 -8.74
CA ARG A 182 -16.21 2.46 -9.95
C ARG A 182 -15.51 1.12 -9.86
N PHE A 183 -15.24 0.54 -11.02
CA PHE A 183 -14.32 -0.59 -11.11
C PHE A 183 -12.88 -0.11 -10.96
N LEU A 184 -12.07 -0.89 -10.28
CA LEU A 184 -10.64 -0.72 -10.29
C LEU A 184 -10.11 -1.17 -11.64
N ASP A 185 -9.47 -0.25 -12.36
CA ASP A 185 -8.82 -0.55 -13.63
C ASP A 185 -7.55 -1.40 -13.41
N LYS A 186 -7.21 -2.17 -14.44
CA LYS A 186 -5.95 -2.91 -14.41
C LYS A 186 -4.79 -1.91 -14.33
N PRO A 187 -3.91 -2.04 -13.30
CA PRO A 187 -2.80 -1.11 -13.12
C PRO A 187 -1.86 -1.11 -14.34
N VAL A 188 -1.40 0.07 -14.69
CA VAL A 188 -0.46 0.27 -15.81
C VAL A 188 0.96 0.43 -15.27
N GLN A 189 1.39 1.65 -15.09
CA GLN A 189 2.75 2.00 -14.71
C GLN A 189 2.74 2.80 -13.40
N ASP A 190 3.75 2.60 -12.57
CA ASP A 190 3.90 3.41 -11.35
C ASP A 190 4.17 4.87 -11.72
N GLU A 191 3.59 5.78 -10.96
CA GLU A 191 3.71 7.21 -11.13
C GLU A 191 5.17 7.74 -11.07
N ILE A 192 6.08 7.01 -10.43
CA ILE A 192 7.51 7.34 -10.45
C ILE A 192 8.06 7.33 -11.88
N TYR A 193 7.67 6.38 -12.71
CA TYR A 193 8.16 6.30 -14.09
C TYR A 193 7.57 7.42 -14.95
N ARG A 194 6.28 7.75 -14.76
CA ARG A 194 5.66 8.91 -15.42
C ARG A 194 6.41 10.20 -15.07
N LEU A 195 6.77 10.38 -13.81
CA LEU A 195 7.57 11.54 -13.38
C LEU A 195 8.94 11.59 -14.06
N GLN A 196 9.63 10.46 -14.20
CA GLN A 196 10.93 10.39 -14.86
C GLN A 196 10.84 10.75 -16.35
N GLU A 197 9.81 10.28 -17.05
CA GLU A 197 9.55 10.62 -18.46
C GLU A 197 9.32 12.12 -18.64
N MET A 198 8.45 12.73 -17.84
CA MET A 198 8.19 14.17 -17.86
C MET A 198 9.45 15.01 -17.63
N GLN A 199 10.35 14.59 -16.74
CA GLN A 199 11.62 15.27 -16.47
C GLN A 199 12.61 15.14 -17.61
N SER A 200 12.64 14.00 -18.30
CA SER A 200 13.52 13.79 -19.47
C SER A 200 13.11 14.64 -20.66
N GLU A 201 11.82 14.82 -20.90
CA GLU A 201 11.29 15.69 -21.96
C GLU A 201 11.55 17.17 -21.74
N THR A 202 11.58 17.61 -20.46
CA THR A 202 11.85 19.02 -20.10
C THR A 202 13.34 19.38 -20.25
N THR A 203 14.22 18.39 -20.31
CA THR A 203 15.68 18.60 -20.37
C THR A 203 16.25 18.48 -21.79
N ALA A 204 15.42 18.04 -22.76
CA ALA A 204 15.76 17.86 -24.18
C ALA A 204 15.35 19.09 -25.01
#